data_2ca97105b745568002b7efb6d86f8d8d
#
_entry.id   2ca97105b745568002b7efb6d86f8d8d
#
_cell.length_a   1.000
_cell.length_b   1.000
_cell.length_c   1.000
_cell.angle_alpha   90.00
_cell.angle_beta   90.00
_cell.angle_gamma   90.00
#
_symmetry.space_group_name_H-M   'P 1'
#
loop_
_entity.id
_entity.type
_entity.pdbx_description
1 polymer ?
#
loop_
_entity_poly.entity_id
_entity_poly.type
_entity_poly.pdbx_seq_one_letter_code
_entity_poly.pdbx_strand_id
1 'polypeptide(L)'
;MKRLSLRNPRTVAAVAVVVGVTLAAVSPAVAASLSSAVSAASGGTYAGLGAAQPTLLESAHATGKVAQIGDPNAQVSSAPGATERAAAAIESMRTSDAAALRAQALRLYPVAGATNVFVIADQNDRALARSRNDVSTFRYLTTTSAADAAKDPYAQWEARDAGNGAVALVNVQKDADGQAAALDLYNWKTADGSEVQTYTLNTAGAAVQQWRLRSLVPTVATSTVVAAPGAVPAMPTGLSAQYSWGMSTPLTTVAWRMPDPSVWNSAGTVTVSGTSTGFFGENVDLSVTFAIGAPGDATDSTLSSYAGATVKELQMRAPRTVSRPIGDTGARVTEQITWNWSAVSDSTLAAPGTVVVPATSTAFAARLVITLSAAQRVNLLRQPGVHVDYLAKDSTVLALTDGNRSVTGFADWRSGGSANRVNPNRVSFSFDQPRQITGVNVYDIGGKQNIGAVTVQYRTLLGGWKNLPSGGTWPVANTAANLSLETTSQPVVATGVRVIITNKSSATWMTLSEIEAYGPQPTPAS
;
A
#
# COMPACT_ATOMS: atom_id res chain seq x y z
N MET A 1 -17.65 41.74 51.97
CA MET A 1 -18.66 40.69 52.12
C MET A 1 -19.63 40.74 50.98
N LYS A 2 -19.59 39.74 50.10
CA LYS A 2 -20.67 39.23 49.26
C LYS A 2 -20.08 38.13 48.38
N ARG A 3 -20.41 36.89 48.71
CA ARG A 3 -20.09 35.70 47.91
C ARG A 3 -21.00 35.70 46.69
N LEU A 4 -20.46 35.57 45.48
CA LEU A 4 -21.20 35.19 44.30
C LEU A 4 -20.85 33.73 43.96
N SER A 5 -21.89 32.92 44.04
CA SER A 5 -21.92 31.52 43.60
C SER A 5 -22.11 31.48 42.08
N LEU A 6 -21.13 30.95 41.34
CA LEU A 6 -21.28 30.64 39.93
C LEU A 6 -21.54 29.15 39.78
N ARG A 7 -22.79 28.84 39.41
CA ARG A 7 -23.18 27.50 38.92
C ARG A 7 -22.59 27.28 37.53
N ASN A 8 -21.81 26.22 37.38
CA ASN A 8 -21.33 25.73 36.09
C ASN A 8 -22.40 24.84 35.44
N PRO A 9 -22.83 25.12 34.20
CA PRO A 9 -23.58 24.14 33.42
C PRO A 9 -22.61 23.14 32.82
N ARG A 10 -22.79 21.85 33.10
CA ARG A 10 -22.07 20.76 32.46
C ARG A 10 -22.51 20.66 31.00
N THR A 11 -21.68 21.10 30.10
CA THR A 11 -21.79 20.81 28.67
C THR A 11 -21.24 19.41 28.44
N VAL A 12 -22.13 18.48 28.11
CA VAL A 12 -21.73 17.14 27.64
C VAL A 12 -21.27 17.30 26.21
N ALA A 13 -19.98 17.30 25.99
CA ALA A 13 -19.40 17.22 24.64
C ALA A 13 -19.51 15.78 24.15
N ALA A 14 -20.33 15.56 23.13
CA ALA A 14 -20.34 14.31 22.39
C ALA A 14 -19.03 14.21 21.57
N VAL A 15 -18.15 13.30 21.96
CA VAL A 15 -16.93 12.98 21.21
C VAL A 15 -17.32 12.00 20.11
N ALA A 16 -17.34 12.48 18.87
CA ALA A 16 -17.44 11.63 17.69
C ALA A 16 -16.06 10.99 17.45
N VAL A 17 -15.91 9.71 17.70
CA VAL A 17 -14.70 8.94 17.37
C VAL A 17 -14.80 8.47 15.93
N VAL A 18 -14.04 9.09 15.03
CA VAL A 18 -13.86 8.60 13.66
C VAL A 18 -12.86 7.46 13.69
N VAL A 19 -13.32 6.25 13.45
CA VAL A 19 -12.44 5.06 13.32
C VAL A 19 -11.91 5.00 11.90
N GLY A 20 -10.67 5.40 11.70
CA GLY A 20 -9.95 5.18 10.45
C GLY A 20 -9.61 3.70 10.27
N VAL A 21 -10.21 3.05 9.29
CA VAL A 21 -9.80 1.71 8.85
C VAL A 21 -8.62 1.87 7.90
N THR A 22 -7.43 1.47 8.33
CA THR A 22 -6.27 1.31 7.44
C THR A 22 -6.51 0.12 6.51
N LEU A 23 -6.79 0.40 5.26
CA LEU A 23 -6.82 -0.59 4.19
C LEU A 23 -5.39 -1.05 3.90
N ALA A 24 -5.14 -2.34 4.15
CA ALA A 24 -3.96 -3.01 3.62
C ALA A 24 -3.98 -2.95 2.08
N ALA A 25 -2.85 -2.58 1.48
CA ALA A 25 -2.70 -2.52 0.04
C ALA A 25 -2.95 -3.89 -0.58
N VAL A 26 -4.07 -4.01 -1.29
CA VAL A 26 -4.37 -5.14 -2.17
C VAL A 26 -3.79 -4.80 -3.53
N SER A 27 -2.89 -5.64 -4.04
CA SER A 27 -2.40 -5.56 -5.43
C SER A 27 -3.58 -5.51 -6.40
N PRO A 28 -3.64 -4.55 -7.32
CA PRO A 28 -4.73 -4.51 -8.29
C PRO A 28 -4.54 -5.63 -9.31
N ALA A 29 -5.32 -6.68 -9.19
CA ALA A 29 -5.60 -7.53 -10.33
C ALA A 29 -6.41 -6.70 -11.32
N VAL A 30 -5.84 -6.37 -12.46
CA VAL A 30 -6.39 -5.49 -13.51
C VAL A 30 -7.66 -6.09 -14.18
N ALA A 31 -8.18 -7.21 -13.72
CA ALA A 31 -9.24 -7.94 -14.39
C ALA A 31 -10.55 -8.11 -13.63
N ALA A 32 -10.73 -7.55 -12.44
CA ALA A 32 -11.94 -7.86 -11.68
C ALA A 32 -12.48 -6.66 -10.90
N SER A 33 -13.06 -5.69 -11.56
CA SER A 33 -14.11 -4.80 -11.02
C SER A 33 -14.58 -3.68 -11.95
N LEU A 34 -14.65 -3.93 -13.24
CA LEU A 34 -15.39 -3.04 -14.15
C LEU A 34 -16.90 -3.35 -14.19
N SER A 35 -17.42 -4.14 -13.27
CA SER A 35 -18.85 -4.44 -13.20
C SER A 35 -19.39 -4.12 -11.83
N SER A 36 -19.91 -2.92 -11.64
CA SER A 36 -21.21 -2.66 -10.99
C SER A 36 -21.46 -1.17 -10.77
N ALA A 37 -22.62 -0.74 -11.23
CA ALA A 37 -23.35 0.46 -10.88
C ALA A 37 -22.66 1.80 -11.15
N VAL A 38 -22.44 2.14 -12.40
CA VAL A 38 -22.31 3.53 -12.85
C VAL A 38 -23.69 4.01 -13.28
N SER A 39 -24.30 4.88 -12.50
CA SER A 39 -25.36 5.76 -13.00
C SER A 39 -24.78 6.58 -14.16
N ALA A 40 -25.36 6.46 -15.32
CA ALA A 40 -24.87 6.90 -16.61
C ALA A 40 -24.25 8.31 -16.59
N ALA A 41 -22.93 8.39 -16.75
CA ALA A 41 -22.36 9.56 -17.43
C ALA A 41 -23.03 9.58 -18.81
N SER A 42 -23.62 10.74 -19.20
CA SER A 42 -24.49 10.95 -20.35
C SER A 42 -23.81 10.68 -21.70
N GLY A 43 -23.54 9.42 -22.00
CA GLY A 43 -23.17 8.94 -23.32
C GLY A 43 -24.40 8.35 -24.01
N GLY A 44 -24.40 8.31 -25.34
CA GLY A 44 -25.44 7.63 -26.11
C GLY A 44 -25.54 6.14 -25.73
N THR A 45 -26.73 5.58 -25.86
CA THR A 45 -26.93 4.14 -25.76
C THR A 45 -26.85 3.54 -27.17
N TYR A 46 -25.92 2.63 -27.39
CA TYR A 46 -25.67 2.03 -28.70
C TYR A 46 -25.83 0.51 -28.61
N ALA A 47 -26.51 -0.05 -29.62
CA ALA A 47 -26.68 -1.50 -29.73
C ALA A 47 -25.29 -2.17 -29.86
N GLY A 48 -25.02 -3.16 -29.03
CA GLY A 48 -23.72 -3.86 -29.00
C GLY A 48 -22.65 -3.21 -28.14
N LEU A 49 -22.95 -2.11 -27.46
CA LEU A 49 -22.05 -1.46 -26.49
C LEU A 49 -22.66 -1.45 -25.09
N GLY A 50 -21.82 -1.60 -24.08
CA GLY A 50 -22.15 -1.36 -22.69
C GLY A 50 -22.19 0.12 -22.34
N ALA A 51 -22.52 0.45 -21.09
CA ALA A 51 -22.53 1.83 -20.61
C ALA A 51 -21.14 2.46 -20.72
N ALA A 52 -21.10 3.73 -21.15
CA ALA A 52 -19.86 4.50 -21.28
C ALA A 52 -19.17 4.69 -19.92
N GLN A 53 -17.87 4.54 -19.92
CA GLN A 53 -17.02 4.80 -18.76
C GLN A 53 -16.15 6.03 -19.03
N PRO A 54 -16.37 7.15 -18.33
CA PRO A 54 -15.55 8.34 -18.49
C PRO A 54 -14.14 8.08 -17.99
N THR A 55 -13.15 8.28 -18.84
CA THR A 55 -11.76 7.89 -18.60
C THR A 55 -10.80 8.87 -19.24
N LEU A 56 -9.72 9.24 -18.53
CA LEU A 56 -8.58 9.90 -19.15
C LEU A 56 -7.60 8.82 -19.64
N LEU A 57 -7.14 8.96 -20.85
CA LEU A 57 -6.16 8.07 -21.47
C LEU A 57 -4.78 8.71 -21.38
N GLU A 58 -4.06 8.46 -20.26
CA GLU A 58 -2.74 9.04 -20.00
C GLU A 58 -1.63 8.23 -20.67
N SER A 59 -0.74 8.90 -21.41
CA SER A 59 0.45 8.26 -21.96
C SER A 59 1.44 7.85 -20.86
N ALA A 60 1.91 6.62 -20.88
CA ALA A 60 2.96 6.18 -19.95
C ALA A 60 4.33 6.78 -20.30
N HIS A 61 4.57 7.10 -21.58
CA HIS A 61 5.78 7.75 -22.05
C HIS A 61 5.78 9.26 -21.73
N ALA A 62 4.69 9.96 -22.03
CA ALA A 62 4.52 11.38 -21.75
C ALA A 62 3.64 11.54 -20.49
N THR A 63 4.21 11.25 -19.33
CA THR A 63 3.49 11.32 -18.04
C THR A 63 2.84 12.69 -17.82
N GLY A 64 1.58 12.69 -17.37
CA GLY A 64 0.80 13.91 -17.18
C GLY A 64 0.16 14.44 -18.45
N LYS A 65 0.24 13.71 -19.58
CA LYS A 65 -0.44 14.04 -20.82
C LYS A 65 -1.45 12.97 -21.22
N VAL A 66 -2.61 13.44 -21.69
CA VAL A 66 -3.75 12.59 -22.05
C VAL A 66 -4.10 12.71 -23.52
N ALA A 67 -4.55 11.63 -24.12
CA ALA A 67 -5.03 11.63 -25.50
C ALA A 67 -6.38 12.35 -25.61
N GLN A 68 -6.52 13.17 -26.63
CA GLN A 68 -7.75 13.85 -27.04
C GLN A 68 -8.09 13.53 -28.49
N ILE A 69 -9.37 13.30 -28.78
CA ILE A 69 -9.88 13.08 -30.13
C ILE A 69 -10.34 14.42 -30.68
N GLY A 70 -9.87 14.77 -31.89
CA GLY A 70 -10.22 16.01 -32.55
C GLY A 70 -9.70 17.28 -31.86
N ASP A 71 -8.52 17.17 -31.26
CA ASP A 71 -7.85 18.25 -30.56
C ASP A 71 -7.57 19.45 -31.51
N PRO A 72 -8.01 20.65 -31.16
CA PRO A 72 -7.75 21.86 -31.98
C PRO A 72 -6.26 22.23 -32.05
N ASN A 73 -5.43 21.74 -31.09
CA ASN A 73 -3.99 21.98 -31.05
C ASN A 73 -3.19 20.88 -31.75
N ALA A 74 -3.86 19.79 -32.20
CA ALA A 74 -3.18 18.69 -32.87
C ALA A 74 -2.35 19.21 -34.06
N GLN A 75 -1.13 18.70 -34.18
CA GLN A 75 -0.28 18.96 -35.34
C GLN A 75 -0.88 18.34 -36.61
N VAL A 76 -0.44 18.81 -37.78
CA VAL A 76 -0.82 18.15 -39.03
C VAL A 76 -0.40 16.68 -38.97
N SER A 77 -1.28 15.80 -39.42
CA SER A 77 -1.03 14.36 -39.41
C SER A 77 0.25 14.03 -40.15
N SER A 78 0.98 13.03 -39.62
CA SER A 78 2.16 12.43 -40.30
C SER A 78 1.77 11.54 -41.50
N ALA A 79 0.48 11.32 -41.74
CA ALA A 79 0.01 10.53 -42.86
C ALA A 79 0.49 11.11 -44.21
N PRO A 80 0.96 10.28 -45.14
CA PRO A 80 1.41 10.76 -46.46
C PRO A 80 0.31 11.59 -47.17
N GLY A 81 0.64 12.81 -47.54
CA GLY A 81 -0.29 13.74 -48.22
C GLY A 81 -1.38 14.35 -47.33
N ALA A 82 -1.33 14.17 -46.02
CA ALA A 82 -2.27 14.79 -45.10
C ALA A 82 -2.05 16.32 -45.05
N THR A 83 -3.12 17.05 -45.16
CA THR A 83 -3.18 18.53 -44.97
C THR A 83 -3.99 18.87 -43.72
N GLU A 84 -4.61 17.87 -43.10
CA GLU A 84 -5.49 17.99 -41.96
C GLU A 84 -4.74 17.69 -40.66
N ARG A 85 -5.30 18.14 -39.55
CA ARG A 85 -4.79 17.83 -38.22
C ARG A 85 -4.95 16.33 -37.93
N ALA A 86 -4.11 15.82 -37.05
CA ALA A 86 -4.23 14.45 -36.54
C ALA A 86 -5.61 14.23 -35.89
N ALA A 87 -6.16 13.03 -36.09
CA ALA A 87 -7.46 12.66 -35.49
C ALA A 87 -7.43 12.59 -33.97
N ALA A 88 -6.25 12.31 -33.40
CA ALA A 88 -6.02 12.34 -31.97
C ALA A 88 -4.60 12.85 -31.67
N ALA A 89 -4.45 13.55 -30.55
CA ALA A 89 -3.18 14.09 -30.08
C ALA A 89 -3.11 14.02 -28.54
N ILE A 90 -1.91 14.17 -27.97
CA ILE A 90 -1.77 14.29 -26.52
C ILE A 90 -1.74 15.76 -26.11
N GLU A 91 -2.36 16.05 -24.94
CA GLU A 91 -2.38 17.34 -24.28
C GLU A 91 -2.04 17.23 -22.81
N SER A 92 -1.49 18.28 -22.23
CA SER A 92 -1.25 18.36 -20.79
C SER A 92 -2.56 18.19 -20.02
N MET A 93 -2.55 17.31 -19.03
CA MET A 93 -3.69 17.04 -18.15
C MET A 93 -4.03 18.28 -17.32
N ARG A 94 -5.25 18.78 -17.41
CA ARG A 94 -5.68 20.05 -16.80
C ARG A 94 -6.27 19.85 -15.40
N THR A 95 -5.46 19.32 -14.48
CA THR A 95 -5.90 18.92 -13.14
C THR A 95 -6.41 20.05 -12.25
N SER A 96 -6.12 21.30 -12.56
CA SER A 96 -6.59 22.46 -11.80
C SER A 96 -7.96 22.99 -12.22
N ASP A 97 -8.50 22.52 -13.35
CA ASP A 97 -9.79 22.94 -13.91
C ASP A 97 -10.65 21.72 -14.22
N ALA A 98 -11.68 21.51 -13.41
CA ALA A 98 -12.58 20.36 -13.54
C ALA A 98 -13.32 20.32 -14.89
N ALA A 99 -13.74 21.48 -15.41
CA ALA A 99 -14.45 21.54 -16.69
C ALA A 99 -13.51 21.21 -17.85
N ALA A 100 -12.28 21.77 -17.83
CA ALA A 100 -11.27 21.50 -18.83
C ALA A 100 -10.79 20.05 -18.78
N LEU A 101 -10.62 19.47 -17.57
CA LEU A 101 -10.25 18.06 -17.41
C LEU A 101 -11.36 17.13 -17.88
N ARG A 102 -12.62 17.50 -17.62
CA ARG A 102 -13.79 16.74 -18.14
C ARG A 102 -13.83 16.78 -19.67
N ALA A 103 -13.52 17.92 -20.29
CA ALA A 103 -13.45 18.03 -21.74
C ALA A 103 -12.34 17.14 -22.36
N GLN A 104 -11.32 16.79 -21.58
CA GLN A 104 -10.26 15.85 -21.98
C GLN A 104 -10.66 14.38 -21.79
N ALA A 105 -11.77 14.10 -21.08
CA ALA A 105 -12.20 12.75 -20.84
C ALA A 105 -12.72 12.08 -22.12
N LEU A 106 -12.33 10.82 -22.30
CA LEU A 106 -12.86 9.95 -23.32
C LEU A 106 -13.95 9.07 -22.71
N ARG A 107 -14.82 8.54 -23.55
CA ARG A 107 -15.84 7.55 -23.21
C ARG A 107 -15.40 6.19 -23.71
N LEU A 108 -15.14 5.27 -22.79
CA LEU A 108 -14.84 3.88 -23.12
C LEU A 108 -16.12 3.08 -23.02
N TYR A 109 -16.61 2.62 -24.16
CA TYR A 109 -17.79 1.76 -24.27
C TYR A 109 -17.33 0.30 -24.37
N PRO A 110 -17.61 -0.57 -23.38
CA PRO A 110 -17.32 -1.99 -23.50
C PRO A 110 -18.11 -2.60 -24.67
N VAL A 111 -17.45 -3.39 -25.50
CA VAL A 111 -18.11 -4.12 -26.60
C VAL A 111 -18.81 -5.35 -26.03
N ALA A 112 -20.12 -5.50 -26.28
CA ALA A 112 -20.92 -6.59 -25.76
C ALA A 112 -20.41 -7.96 -26.25
N GLY A 113 -20.24 -8.90 -25.33
CA GLY A 113 -19.77 -10.26 -25.65
C GLY A 113 -18.26 -10.38 -25.86
N ALA A 114 -17.49 -9.28 -25.76
CA ALA A 114 -16.04 -9.29 -25.85
C ALA A 114 -15.39 -8.93 -24.48
N THR A 115 -14.27 -9.56 -24.18
CA THR A 115 -13.53 -9.30 -22.94
C THR A 115 -12.45 -8.26 -23.20
N ASN A 116 -12.42 -7.19 -22.38
CA ASN A 116 -11.44 -6.10 -22.47
C ASN A 116 -11.38 -5.36 -23.82
N VAL A 117 -12.46 -5.39 -24.61
CA VAL A 117 -12.57 -4.67 -25.87
C VAL A 117 -13.49 -3.47 -25.70
N PHE A 118 -13.04 -2.31 -26.18
CA PHE A 118 -13.72 -1.04 -26.03
C PHE A 118 -13.81 -0.27 -27.34
N VAL A 119 -14.88 0.50 -27.50
CA VAL A 119 -14.93 1.66 -28.39
C VAL A 119 -14.48 2.88 -27.58
N ILE A 120 -13.53 3.65 -28.09
CA ILE A 120 -12.98 4.85 -27.45
C ILE A 120 -13.53 6.07 -28.19
N ALA A 121 -14.37 6.87 -27.55
CA ALA A 121 -14.98 8.04 -28.15
C ALA A 121 -14.76 9.31 -27.33
N ASP A 122 -14.89 10.47 -27.97
CA ASP A 122 -14.90 11.77 -27.30
C ASP A 122 -16.27 12.10 -26.69
N GLN A 123 -16.40 13.32 -26.14
CA GLN A 123 -17.63 13.80 -25.52
C GLN A 123 -18.80 13.98 -26.51
N ASN A 124 -18.51 14.00 -27.82
CA ASN A 124 -19.49 14.09 -28.90
C ASN A 124 -19.77 12.74 -29.56
N ASP A 125 -19.35 11.63 -28.91
CA ASP A 125 -19.48 10.24 -29.40
C ASP A 125 -18.80 10.01 -30.78
N ARG A 126 -17.74 10.79 -31.08
CA ARG A 126 -16.84 10.49 -32.20
C ARG A 126 -15.84 9.43 -31.72
N ALA A 127 -15.94 8.26 -32.28
CA ALA A 127 -15.10 7.11 -31.91
C ALA A 127 -13.79 7.11 -32.69
N LEU A 128 -12.72 6.75 -32.01
CA LEU A 128 -11.39 6.60 -32.59
C LEU A 128 -11.33 5.31 -33.40
N ALA A 129 -10.95 5.39 -34.65
CA ALA A 129 -10.81 4.27 -35.56
C ALA A 129 -9.44 4.28 -36.23
N ARG A 130 -8.92 3.10 -36.54
CA ARG A 130 -7.78 2.96 -37.43
C ARG A 130 -8.22 3.23 -38.87
N SER A 131 -7.41 3.97 -39.64
CA SER A 131 -7.69 4.21 -41.06
C SER A 131 -7.63 2.90 -41.85
N ARG A 132 -8.53 2.78 -42.84
CA ARG A 132 -8.54 1.65 -43.79
C ARG A 132 -7.50 1.80 -44.90
N ASN A 133 -6.95 3.00 -45.09
CA ASN A 133 -5.93 3.31 -46.10
C ASN A 133 -4.55 2.99 -45.51
N ASP A 134 -4.25 1.73 -45.26
CA ASP A 134 -2.93 1.28 -44.81
C ASP A 134 -1.92 1.40 -45.94
N VAL A 135 -1.08 2.43 -45.89
CA VAL A 135 0.18 2.45 -46.63
C VAL A 135 1.25 1.92 -45.68
N SER A 136 2.02 0.99 -46.14
CA SER A 136 2.84 -0.04 -45.48
C SER A 136 3.67 0.34 -44.24
N THR A 137 3.77 1.59 -43.84
CA THR A 137 4.58 2.03 -42.68
C THR A 137 3.90 3.05 -41.77
N PHE A 138 2.84 3.76 -42.23
CA PHE A 138 2.15 4.76 -41.44
C PHE A 138 0.68 4.39 -41.32
N ARG A 139 0.25 4.14 -40.09
CA ARG A 139 -1.10 3.73 -39.74
C ARG A 139 -1.72 4.86 -38.95
N TYR A 140 -2.39 5.74 -39.60
CA TYR A 140 -3.03 6.87 -38.96
C TYR A 140 -4.44 6.54 -38.45
N LEU A 141 -4.89 7.39 -37.56
CA LEU A 141 -6.22 7.32 -36.99
C LEU A 141 -7.19 8.18 -37.79
N THR A 142 -8.45 7.79 -37.69
CA THR A 142 -9.59 8.54 -38.18
C THR A 142 -10.70 8.49 -37.13
N THR A 143 -11.83 9.11 -37.37
CA THR A 143 -12.99 9.04 -36.49
C THR A 143 -14.21 8.50 -37.23
N THR A 144 -15.07 7.82 -36.49
CA THR A 144 -16.39 7.37 -36.92
C THR A 144 -17.41 7.64 -35.82
N SER A 145 -18.71 7.38 -36.06
CA SER A 145 -19.68 7.48 -34.97
C SER A 145 -19.54 6.30 -33.98
N ALA A 146 -19.89 6.49 -32.71
CA ALA A 146 -19.89 5.39 -31.74
C ALA A 146 -20.86 4.26 -32.15
N ALA A 147 -21.96 4.58 -32.82
CA ALA A 147 -22.93 3.62 -33.34
C ALA A 147 -22.33 2.71 -34.43
N ASP A 148 -21.53 3.28 -35.34
CA ASP A 148 -20.86 2.51 -36.40
C ASP A 148 -19.68 1.73 -35.82
N ALA A 149 -18.93 2.32 -34.87
CA ALA A 149 -17.82 1.70 -34.18
C ALA A 149 -18.20 0.39 -33.46
N ALA A 150 -19.45 0.30 -32.97
CA ALA A 150 -19.98 -0.91 -32.33
C ALA A 150 -19.87 -2.15 -33.22
N LYS A 151 -19.88 -1.98 -34.53
CA LYS A 151 -19.89 -3.05 -35.55
C LYS A 151 -18.58 -3.10 -36.36
N ASP A 152 -17.68 -2.15 -36.14
CA ASP A 152 -16.47 -1.98 -36.93
C ASP A 152 -15.20 -2.39 -36.15
N PRO A 153 -14.56 -3.52 -36.45
CA PRO A 153 -13.33 -3.93 -35.78
C PRO A 153 -12.16 -2.93 -35.94
N TYR A 154 -12.20 -2.04 -36.94
CA TYR A 154 -11.23 -0.94 -37.07
C TYR A 154 -11.39 0.13 -35.98
N ALA A 155 -12.55 0.24 -35.35
CA ALA A 155 -12.85 1.19 -34.26
C ALA A 155 -12.91 0.53 -32.87
N GLN A 156 -12.53 -0.75 -32.78
CA GLN A 156 -12.53 -1.51 -31.53
C GLN A 156 -11.10 -1.76 -31.07
N TRP A 157 -10.90 -1.64 -29.75
CA TRP A 157 -9.58 -1.67 -29.12
C TRP A 157 -9.56 -2.64 -27.94
N GLU A 158 -8.71 -3.64 -28.00
CA GLU A 158 -8.45 -4.58 -26.91
C GLU A 158 -7.41 -3.99 -25.95
N ALA A 159 -7.77 -3.86 -24.68
CA ALA A 159 -6.83 -3.46 -23.63
C ALA A 159 -6.05 -4.69 -23.14
N ARG A 160 -4.77 -4.75 -23.43
CA ARG A 160 -3.83 -5.78 -22.98
C ARG A 160 -2.92 -5.25 -21.90
N ASP A 161 -2.75 -6.02 -20.84
CA ASP A 161 -1.83 -5.63 -19.76
C ASP A 161 -0.40 -5.41 -20.31
N ALA A 162 0.15 -4.25 -20.02
CA ALA A 162 1.51 -3.86 -20.38
C ALA A 162 2.42 -3.72 -19.14
N GLY A 163 1.93 -4.10 -17.95
CA GLY A 163 2.63 -3.99 -16.69
C GLY A 163 2.53 -2.58 -16.06
N ASN A 164 2.88 -2.47 -14.79
CA ASN A 164 2.93 -1.22 -14.02
C ASN A 164 1.63 -0.38 -14.08
N GLY A 165 0.46 -1.07 -14.18
CA GLY A 165 -0.84 -0.40 -14.26
C GLY A 165 -1.11 0.29 -15.59
N ALA A 166 -0.35 -0.02 -16.62
CA ALA A 166 -0.57 0.44 -17.99
C ALA A 166 -1.13 -0.70 -18.87
N VAL A 167 -1.80 -0.31 -19.96
CA VAL A 167 -2.29 -1.21 -20.99
C VAL A 167 -1.77 -0.81 -22.36
N ALA A 168 -1.62 -1.78 -23.25
CA ALA A 168 -1.52 -1.53 -24.69
C ALA A 168 -2.95 -1.61 -25.28
N LEU A 169 -3.38 -0.59 -26.00
CA LEU A 169 -4.66 -0.57 -26.70
C LEU A 169 -4.44 -1.08 -28.12
N VAL A 170 -4.78 -2.34 -28.33
CA VAL A 170 -4.52 -3.06 -29.57
C VAL A 170 -5.78 -3.07 -30.42
N ASN A 171 -5.67 -2.61 -31.67
CA ASN A 171 -6.79 -2.61 -32.59
C ASN A 171 -7.25 -4.06 -32.89
N VAL A 172 -8.55 -4.30 -32.86
CA VAL A 172 -9.13 -5.63 -33.10
C VAL A 172 -8.87 -6.09 -34.53
N GLN A 173 -8.88 -5.15 -35.48
CA GLN A 173 -8.52 -5.43 -36.87
C GLN A 173 -7.01 -5.54 -37.03
N LYS A 174 -6.53 -6.71 -37.41
CA LYS A 174 -5.14 -6.90 -37.81
C LYS A 174 -4.86 -6.27 -39.18
N ASP A 175 -3.59 -6.02 -39.48
CA ASP A 175 -3.18 -5.58 -40.81
C ASP A 175 -3.24 -6.72 -41.86
N ALA A 176 -2.90 -6.38 -43.10
CA ALA A 176 -2.91 -7.33 -44.22
C ALA A 176 -1.94 -8.50 -44.01
N ASP A 177 -0.85 -8.29 -43.25
CA ASP A 177 0.14 -9.28 -42.90
C ASP A 177 -0.22 -10.07 -41.63
N GLY A 178 -1.43 -9.84 -41.07
CA GLY A 178 -1.91 -10.50 -39.86
C GLY A 178 -1.30 -9.95 -38.56
N GLN A 179 -0.55 -8.84 -38.61
CA GLN A 179 0.09 -8.23 -37.45
C GLN A 179 -0.87 -7.37 -36.65
N ALA A 180 -0.67 -7.35 -35.34
CA ALA A 180 -1.42 -6.48 -34.43
C ALA A 180 -0.89 -5.04 -34.48
N ALA A 181 -1.79 -4.07 -34.46
CA ALA A 181 -1.45 -2.65 -34.36
C ALA A 181 -1.94 -2.09 -33.02
N ALA A 182 -1.08 -1.35 -32.31
CA ALA A 182 -1.41 -0.70 -31.04
C ALA A 182 -1.52 0.82 -31.21
N LEU A 183 -2.29 1.45 -30.35
CA LEU A 183 -2.31 2.90 -30.20
C LEU A 183 -0.92 3.36 -29.75
N ASP A 184 -0.35 4.32 -30.46
CA ASP A 184 1.08 4.67 -30.39
C ASP A 184 1.26 6.19 -30.42
N LEU A 185 2.23 6.69 -29.68
CA LEU A 185 2.61 8.10 -29.70
C LEU A 185 3.68 8.31 -30.78
N TYR A 186 3.32 9.03 -31.82
CA TYR A 186 4.14 9.23 -32.99
C TYR A 186 5.56 9.71 -32.66
N ASN A 187 6.54 8.97 -33.13
CA ASN A 187 7.97 9.31 -33.07
C ASN A 187 8.47 9.74 -31.67
N TRP A 188 7.92 9.16 -30.60
CA TRP A 188 8.31 9.42 -29.21
C TRP A 188 8.15 10.87 -28.76
N LYS A 189 7.33 11.67 -29.48
CA LYS A 189 7.11 13.08 -29.16
C LYS A 189 6.29 13.23 -27.87
N THR A 190 6.63 14.23 -27.04
CA THR A 190 5.98 14.47 -25.75
C THR A 190 5.38 15.87 -25.61
N ALA A 191 5.47 16.72 -26.65
CA ALA A 191 4.88 18.06 -26.65
C ALA A 191 3.34 18.00 -26.80
N ASP A 192 2.64 19.03 -26.32
CA ASP A 192 1.22 19.20 -26.58
C ASP A 192 0.98 19.27 -28.10
N GLY A 193 -0.13 18.70 -28.55
CA GLY A 193 -0.46 18.55 -29.95
C GLY A 193 0.26 17.41 -30.67
N SER A 194 1.11 16.62 -29.98
CA SER A 194 1.80 15.49 -30.61
C SER A 194 0.81 14.40 -30.99
N GLU A 195 0.92 13.92 -32.24
CA GLU A 195 -0.01 12.96 -32.85
C GLU A 195 -0.02 11.62 -32.13
N VAL A 196 -1.23 11.10 -31.94
CA VAL A 196 -1.48 9.70 -31.59
C VAL A 196 -1.83 8.95 -32.86
N GLN A 197 -1.17 7.84 -33.12
CA GLN A 197 -1.30 6.99 -34.32
C GLN A 197 -1.55 5.54 -33.95
N THR A 198 -1.55 4.65 -34.92
CA THR A 198 -1.35 3.22 -34.72
C THR A 198 0.00 2.79 -35.28
N TYR A 199 0.66 1.87 -34.58
CA TYR A 199 1.89 1.25 -35.03
C TYR A 199 1.90 -0.26 -34.72
N THR A 200 2.75 -1.02 -35.38
CA THR A 200 2.89 -2.47 -35.09
C THR A 200 3.16 -2.66 -33.61
N LEU A 201 2.40 -3.54 -32.98
CA LEU A 201 2.52 -3.83 -31.54
C LEU A 201 3.94 -4.29 -31.21
N ASN A 202 4.62 -3.57 -30.35
CA ASN A 202 5.90 -3.98 -29.80
C ASN A 202 5.67 -4.90 -28.58
N THR A 203 5.85 -6.20 -28.79
CA THR A 203 5.66 -7.21 -27.73
C THR A 203 6.72 -7.16 -26.63
N ALA A 204 7.84 -6.46 -26.84
CA ALA A 204 8.84 -6.19 -25.80
C ALA A 204 8.47 -5.00 -24.89
N GLY A 205 7.37 -4.29 -25.18
CA GLY A 205 6.84 -3.24 -24.32
C GLY A 205 7.44 -1.85 -24.57
N ALA A 206 7.09 -1.21 -25.70
CA ALA A 206 7.47 0.18 -25.94
C ALA A 206 6.59 1.14 -25.13
N ALA A 207 7.19 2.03 -24.34
CA ALA A 207 6.46 3.00 -23.50
C ALA A 207 5.49 3.91 -24.27
N VAL A 208 5.78 4.20 -25.56
CA VAL A 208 4.92 4.99 -26.45
C VAL A 208 3.61 4.29 -26.83
N GLN A 209 3.52 2.96 -26.61
CA GLN A 209 2.31 2.16 -26.81
C GLN A 209 1.61 1.81 -25.49
N GLN A 210 2.09 2.35 -24.37
CA GLN A 210 1.55 2.09 -23.05
C GLN A 210 0.70 3.27 -22.56
N TRP A 211 -0.52 2.96 -22.14
CA TRP A 211 -1.52 3.94 -21.72
C TRP A 211 -2.06 3.58 -20.35
N ARG A 212 -2.27 4.58 -19.49
CA ARG A 212 -2.94 4.42 -18.20
C ARG A 212 -4.38 4.87 -18.31
N LEU A 213 -5.29 3.97 -17.99
CA LEU A 213 -6.72 4.28 -17.94
C LEU A 213 -7.04 4.91 -16.59
N ARG A 214 -7.26 6.23 -16.58
CA ARG A 214 -7.61 7.01 -15.39
C ARG A 214 -9.12 7.16 -15.32
N SER A 215 -9.79 6.22 -14.67
CA SER A 215 -11.24 6.27 -14.48
C SER A 215 -11.66 7.55 -13.77
N LEU A 216 -12.68 8.23 -14.29
CA LEU A 216 -13.32 9.39 -13.67
C LEU A 216 -14.55 9.00 -12.83
N VAL A 217 -14.74 7.71 -12.59
CA VAL A 217 -15.76 7.18 -11.68
C VAL A 217 -15.15 7.08 -10.29
N PRO A 218 -15.64 7.87 -9.31
CA PRO A 218 -15.11 7.82 -7.97
C PRO A 218 -15.71 6.71 -7.15
N THR A 219 -15.03 6.35 -6.07
CA THR A 219 -15.58 5.59 -4.96
C THR A 219 -15.61 6.47 -3.72
N VAL A 220 -16.59 6.24 -2.84
CA VAL A 220 -16.61 6.85 -1.52
C VAL A 220 -16.41 5.74 -0.49
N ALA A 221 -15.50 5.95 0.45
CA ALA A 221 -15.30 4.99 1.51
C ALA A 221 -16.59 4.89 2.34
N THR A 222 -17.12 3.68 2.46
CA THR A 222 -18.23 3.41 3.38
C THR A 222 -17.70 3.47 4.81
N SER A 223 -18.41 4.15 5.70
CA SER A 223 -18.08 4.22 7.11
C SER A 223 -19.23 3.67 7.95
N THR A 224 -18.86 2.98 9.04
CA THR A 224 -19.83 2.63 10.08
C THR A 224 -19.66 3.61 11.22
N VAL A 225 -20.75 4.29 11.59
CA VAL A 225 -20.79 5.25 12.69
C VAL A 225 -21.56 4.63 13.85
N VAL A 226 -20.98 4.68 15.04
CA VAL A 226 -21.68 4.22 16.25
C VAL A 226 -22.56 5.33 16.80
N ALA A 227 -23.80 5.01 17.11
CA ALA A 227 -24.78 5.94 17.67
C ALA A 227 -25.50 5.35 18.90
N ALA A 228 -25.84 6.20 19.83
CA ALA A 228 -26.70 5.81 20.95
C ALA A 228 -28.17 5.74 20.51
N PRO A 229 -28.98 4.82 21.06
CA PRO A 229 -30.41 4.82 20.82
C PRO A 229 -31.10 6.09 21.33
N GLY A 230 -32.18 6.49 20.68
CA GLY A 230 -33.04 7.59 21.13
C GLY A 230 -32.74 8.97 20.55
N ALA A 231 -31.73 9.11 19.71
CA ALA A 231 -31.41 10.37 19.03
C ALA A 231 -31.01 10.16 17.59
N VAL A 232 -31.43 11.04 16.70
CA VAL A 232 -30.94 11.06 15.31
C VAL A 232 -29.46 11.43 15.33
N PRO A 233 -28.56 10.58 14.85
CA PRO A 233 -27.13 10.88 14.84
C PRO A 233 -26.79 11.97 13.83
N ALA A 234 -25.71 12.71 14.10
CA ALA A 234 -25.16 13.65 13.12
C ALA A 234 -24.61 12.88 11.90
N MET A 235 -24.95 13.36 10.71
CA MET A 235 -24.38 12.82 9.48
C MET A 235 -22.89 13.12 9.41
N PRO A 236 -22.06 12.19 8.87
CA PRO A 236 -20.62 12.42 8.75
C PRO A 236 -20.35 13.59 7.81
N THR A 237 -19.36 14.36 8.18
CA THR A 237 -18.79 15.46 7.40
C THR A 237 -17.38 15.10 6.91
N GLY A 238 -16.84 15.86 5.96
CA GLY A 238 -15.49 15.64 5.47
C GLY A 238 -15.33 14.38 4.61
N LEU A 239 -16.42 13.90 4.01
CA LEU A 239 -16.39 12.80 3.06
C LEU A 239 -15.67 13.22 1.79
N SER A 240 -15.00 12.29 1.15
CA SER A 240 -14.26 12.52 -0.09
C SER A 240 -14.55 11.45 -1.13
N ALA A 241 -14.69 11.86 -2.37
CA ALA A 241 -14.66 10.97 -3.52
C ALA A 241 -13.21 10.57 -3.81
N GLN A 242 -12.97 9.28 -3.97
CA GLN A 242 -11.64 8.71 -4.26
C GLN A 242 -11.64 8.16 -5.68
N TYR A 243 -10.66 8.54 -6.47
CA TYR A 243 -10.47 8.01 -7.82
C TYR A 243 -9.36 6.97 -7.81
N SER A 244 -9.49 5.93 -8.60
CA SER A 244 -8.61 4.75 -8.61
C SER A 244 -7.12 5.05 -8.85
N TRP A 245 -6.81 6.24 -9.37
CA TRP A 245 -5.46 6.72 -9.68
C TRP A 245 -4.88 7.70 -8.65
N GLY A 246 -5.50 7.76 -7.44
CA GLY A 246 -4.96 8.48 -6.28
C GLY A 246 -5.49 9.91 -6.12
N MET A 247 -6.31 10.42 -7.04
CA MET A 247 -6.98 11.69 -6.85
C MET A 247 -8.09 11.56 -5.79
N SER A 248 -8.23 12.58 -4.96
CA SER A 248 -9.28 12.69 -3.93
C SER A 248 -9.89 14.08 -3.97
N THR A 249 -11.22 14.15 -3.82
CA THR A 249 -11.95 15.42 -3.81
C THR A 249 -12.94 15.46 -2.65
N PRO A 250 -12.93 16.52 -1.82
CA PRO A 250 -13.92 16.70 -0.77
C PRO A 250 -15.34 16.80 -1.34
N LEU A 251 -16.29 16.11 -0.72
CA LEU A 251 -17.71 16.25 -1.02
C LEU A 251 -18.29 17.34 -0.10
N THR A 252 -18.46 18.54 -0.63
CA THR A 252 -18.85 19.72 0.16
C THR A 252 -20.33 19.74 0.52
N THR A 253 -21.17 19.11 -0.28
CA THR A 253 -22.62 19.06 -0.07
C THR A 253 -23.13 17.66 -0.36
N VAL A 254 -23.71 17.03 0.65
CA VAL A 254 -24.33 15.70 0.53
C VAL A 254 -25.82 15.83 0.83
N ALA A 255 -26.65 15.41 -0.10
CA ALA A 255 -28.09 15.33 0.07
C ALA A 255 -28.45 13.95 0.66
N TRP A 256 -28.63 13.89 1.97
CA TRP A 256 -28.98 12.66 2.68
C TRP A 256 -30.48 12.36 2.60
N ARG A 257 -30.82 11.10 2.35
CA ARG A 257 -32.20 10.60 2.43
C ARG A 257 -32.43 10.05 3.83
N MET A 258 -32.86 10.92 4.73
CA MET A 258 -33.07 10.55 6.13
C MET A 258 -34.25 9.60 6.26
N PRO A 259 -34.10 8.48 7.01
CA PRO A 259 -35.21 7.60 7.34
C PRO A 259 -36.14 8.21 8.41
N ASP A 260 -37.27 7.54 8.71
CA ASP A 260 -38.16 7.93 9.78
C ASP A 260 -37.38 8.01 11.11
N PRO A 261 -37.57 9.09 11.90
CA PRO A 261 -36.89 9.26 13.19
C PRO A 261 -37.07 8.10 14.19
N SER A 262 -38.15 7.35 14.10
CA SER A 262 -38.40 6.21 15.00
C SER A 262 -37.39 5.07 14.87
N VAL A 263 -36.73 4.92 13.72
CA VAL A 263 -35.73 3.86 13.50
C VAL A 263 -34.51 4.03 14.42
N TRP A 264 -34.26 5.23 14.93
CA TRP A 264 -33.14 5.54 15.82
C TRP A 264 -33.40 5.16 17.29
N ASN A 265 -34.62 4.76 17.64
CA ASN A 265 -34.98 4.47 19.03
C ASN A 265 -34.56 3.07 19.48
N SER A 266 -34.30 2.17 18.57
CA SER A 266 -33.95 0.77 18.86
C SER A 266 -32.51 0.45 18.47
N ALA A 267 -31.90 -0.44 19.24
CA ALA A 267 -30.58 -1.00 18.85
C ALA A 267 -30.70 -1.76 17.53
N GLY A 268 -29.70 -1.63 16.69
CA GLY A 268 -29.66 -2.28 15.38
C GLY A 268 -28.79 -1.53 14.38
N THR A 269 -29.00 -1.80 13.10
CA THR A 269 -28.26 -1.19 12.00
C THR A 269 -29.20 -0.36 11.13
N VAL A 270 -28.82 0.89 10.87
CA VAL A 270 -29.53 1.79 9.96
C VAL A 270 -28.59 2.28 8.87
N THR A 271 -28.94 2.07 7.60
CA THR A 271 -28.18 2.60 6.47
C THR A 271 -28.88 3.81 5.88
N VAL A 272 -28.17 4.92 5.80
CA VAL A 272 -28.63 6.16 5.20
C VAL A 272 -27.92 6.38 3.88
N SER A 273 -28.68 6.52 2.80
CA SER A 273 -28.14 6.83 1.48
C SER A 273 -28.08 8.35 1.26
N GLY A 274 -27.14 8.78 0.46
CA GLY A 274 -26.98 10.17 0.07
C GLY A 274 -26.45 10.30 -1.36
N THR A 275 -26.57 11.49 -1.90
CA THR A 275 -25.99 11.85 -3.21
C THR A 275 -25.19 13.13 -3.07
N SER A 276 -24.13 13.24 -3.82
CA SER A 276 -23.29 14.43 -3.92
C SER A 276 -22.79 14.61 -5.36
N THR A 277 -22.11 15.70 -5.61
CA THR A 277 -21.48 15.95 -6.91
C THR A 277 -19.97 15.80 -6.75
N GLY A 278 -19.36 14.96 -7.60
CA GLY A 278 -17.92 14.76 -7.66
C GLY A 278 -17.20 15.88 -8.39
N PHE A 279 -15.86 15.77 -8.44
CA PHE A 279 -15.01 16.81 -9.05
C PHE A 279 -15.34 17.07 -10.51
N PHE A 280 -15.72 16.06 -11.25
CA PHE A 280 -16.07 16.17 -12.67
C PHE A 280 -17.56 16.48 -12.91
N GLY A 281 -18.33 16.77 -11.84
CA GLY A 281 -19.77 17.05 -11.88
C GLY A 281 -20.65 15.81 -12.06
N GLU A 282 -20.06 14.63 -11.89
CA GLU A 282 -20.78 13.35 -11.87
C GLU A 282 -21.56 13.19 -10.57
N ASN A 283 -22.65 12.43 -10.63
CA ASN A 283 -23.34 12.02 -9.41
C ASN A 283 -22.51 10.99 -8.66
N VAL A 284 -22.33 11.22 -7.38
CA VAL A 284 -21.66 10.32 -6.45
C VAL A 284 -22.69 9.79 -5.46
N ASP A 285 -23.04 8.51 -5.61
CA ASP A 285 -23.89 7.84 -4.64
C ASP A 285 -23.02 7.38 -3.45
N LEU A 286 -23.52 7.61 -2.25
CA LEU A 286 -22.84 7.24 -1.02
C LEU A 286 -23.81 6.68 -0.01
N SER A 287 -23.30 5.91 0.95
CA SER A 287 -24.07 5.40 2.05
C SER A 287 -23.25 5.40 3.33
N VAL A 288 -23.93 5.60 4.46
CA VAL A 288 -23.37 5.50 5.80
C VAL A 288 -24.20 4.52 6.59
N THR A 289 -23.55 3.59 7.25
CA THR A 289 -24.19 2.63 8.14
C THR A 289 -24.02 3.09 9.57
N PHE A 290 -25.11 3.21 10.30
CA PHE A 290 -25.11 3.49 11.73
C PHE A 290 -25.34 2.19 12.50
N ALA A 291 -24.45 1.89 13.42
CA ALA A 291 -24.63 0.84 14.40
C ALA A 291 -25.16 1.48 15.69
N ILE A 292 -26.41 1.22 16.00
CA ILE A 292 -27.11 1.83 17.12
C ILE A 292 -27.03 0.88 18.31
N GLY A 293 -26.48 1.34 19.42
CA GLY A 293 -26.35 0.55 20.63
C GLY A 293 -25.23 1.01 21.54
N ALA A 294 -25.22 0.49 22.76
CA ALA A 294 -24.12 0.67 23.69
C ALA A 294 -23.00 -0.34 23.38
N PRO A 295 -21.73 0.05 23.51
CA PRO A 295 -20.63 -0.90 23.42
C PRO A 295 -20.69 -1.94 24.56
N GLY A 296 -20.65 -3.21 24.21
CA GLY A 296 -20.54 -4.33 25.16
C GLY A 296 -19.14 -4.49 25.75
N ASP A 297 -18.89 -5.60 26.44
CA ASP A 297 -17.55 -5.95 26.92
C ASP A 297 -16.59 -6.22 25.77
N ALA A 298 -15.30 -6.02 26.01
CA ALA A 298 -14.29 -6.30 25.01
C ALA A 298 -14.13 -7.81 24.81
N THR A 299 -13.88 -8.21 23.57
CA THR A 299 -13.39 -9.58 23.31
C THR A 299 -12.00 -9.74 23.89
N ASP A 300 -11.67 -10.95 24.34
CA ASP A 300 -10.35 -11.27 24.85
C ASP A 300 -9.26 -10.94 23.82
N SER A 301 -8.26 -10.21 24.26
CA SER A 301 -7.03 -10.03 23.48
C SER A 301 -6.11 -11.21 23.73
N THR A 302 -5.40 -11.68 22.72
CA THR A 302 -4.47 -12.80 22.84
C THR A 302 -3.02 -12.37 22.59
N LEU A 303 -2.10 -12.97 23.33
CA LEU A 303 -0.66 -12.78 23.13
C LEU A 303 0.04 -14.12 23.31
N SER A 304 0.76 -14.57 22.28
CA SER A 304 1.60 -15.78 22.39
C SER A 304 3.02 -15.39 22.80
N SER A 305 3.59 -16.15 23.73
CA SER A 305 4.95 -15.98 24.21
C SER A 305 5.57 -17.31 24.64
N TYR A 306 6.72 -17.27 25.26
CA TYR A 306 7.47 -18.43 25.73
C TYR A 306 7.62 -18.41 27.25
N ALA A 307 7.78 -19.58 27.85
CA ALA A 307 8.09 -19.71 29.25
C ALA A 307 9.46 -19.10 29.58
N GLY A 308 9.50 -18.24 30.60
CA GLY A 308 10.69 -17.43 30.94
C GLY A 308 10.72 -16.06 30.29
N ALA A 309 9.67 -15.64 29.58
CA ALA A 309 9.51 -14.24 29.17
C ALA A 309 9.40 -13.34 30.42
N THR A 310 9.87 -12.09 30.32
CA THR A 310 9.73 -11.15 31.43
C THR A 310 8.44 -10.34 31.34
N VAL A 311 7.92 -9.91 32.49
CA VAL A 311 6.75 -9.01 32.55
C VAL A 311 6.96 -7.77 31.67
N LYS A 312 8.17 -7.19 31.73
CA LYS A 312 8.53 -6.01 30.95
C LYS A 312 8.44 -6.24 29.44
N GLU A 313 8.87 -7.40 28.96
CA GLU A 313 8.75 -7.78 27.54
C GLU A 313 7.29 -7.89 27.14
N LEU A 314 6.47 -8.58 27.95
CA LEU A 314 5.05 -8.75 27.64
C LEU A 314 4.26 -7.45 27.69
N GLN A 315 4.55 -6.56 28.63
CA GLN A 315 3.97 -5.21 28.72
C GLN A 315 4.17 -4.41 27.42
N MET A 316 5.32 -4.55 26.78
CA MET A 316 5.62 -3.83 25.56
C MET A 316 4.94 -4.44 24.32
N ARG A 317 4.69 -5.74 24.36
CA ARG A 317 4.01 -6.47 23.27
C ARG A 317 2.49 -6.49 23.44
N ALA A 318 1.98 -6.18 24.61
CA ALA A 318 0.56 -6.17 24.91
C ALA A 318 -0.16 -5.13 24.03
N PRO A 319 -1.33 -5.46 23.47
CA PRO A 319 -2.13 -4.53 22.70
C PRO A 319 -2.53 -3.32 23.56
N ARG A 320 -2.50 -2.14 22.96
CA ARG A 320 -2.89 -0.89 23.62
C ARG A 320 -4.33 -0.50 23.35
N THR A 321 -5.01 -1.29 22.53
CA THR A 321 -6.41 -1.10 22.18
C THR A 321 -7.15 -2.42 22.28
N VAL A 322 -8.43 -2.35 22.56
CA VAL A 322 -9.36 -3.49 22.53
C VAL A 322 -10.54 -3.17 21.64
N SER A 323 -11.20 -4.21 21.16
CA SER A 323 -12.35 -4.11 20.29
C SER A 323 -13.60 -4.54 21.06
N ARG A 324 -14.63 -3.66 21.09
CA ARG A 324 -15.90 -3.88 21.78
C ARG A 324 -17.05 -3.97 20.77
N PRO A 325 -17.92 -4.96 20.83
CA PRO A 325 -19.08 -5.07 19.94
C PRO A 325 -20.15 -4.04 20.29
N ILE A 326 -20.92 -3.63 19.30
CA ILE A 326 -22.11 -2.79 19.46
C ILE A 326 -23.34 -3.69 19.34
N GLY A 327 -23.83 -4.24 20.45
CA GLY A 327 -24.91 -5.21 20.44
C GLY A 327 -24.68 -6.29 19.38
N ASP A 328 -25.73 -6.69 18.66
CA ASP A 328 -25.69 -7.69 17.59
C ASP A 328 -25.55 -7.06 16.18
N THR A 329 -25.11 -5.82 16.08
CA THR A 329 -25.00 -5.09 14.79
C THR A 329 -23.84 -5.58 13.91
N GLY A 330 -22.92 -6.38 14.45
CA GLY A 330 -21.66 -6.72 13.82
C GLY A 330 -20.60 -5.60 13.84
N ALA A 331 -20.99 -4.38 14.20
CA ALA A 331 -20.08 -3.25 14.36
C ALA A 331 -19.28 -3.35 15.64
N ARG A 332 -18.11 -2.74 15.65
CA ARG A 332 -17.19 -2.72 16.79
C ARG A 332 -16.58 -1.34 16.96
N VAL A 333 -16.31 -0.97 18.20
CA VAL A 333 -15.50 0.21 18.52
C VAL A 333 -14.13 -0.22 19.04
N THR A 334 -13.12 0.56 18.74
CA THR A 334 -11.77 0.35 19.27
C THR A 334 -11.51 1.37 20.36
N GLU A 335 -11.18 0.91 21.55
CA GLU A 335 -10.88 1.77 22.70
C GLU A 335 -9.47 1.52 23.24
N GLN A 336 -8.86 2.56 23.77
CA GLN A 336 -7.55 2.47 24.44
C GLN A 336 -7.70 1.69 25.73
N ILE A 337 -6.70 0.86 26.03
CA ILE A 337 -6.70 -0.03 27.20
C ILE A 337 -5.37 0.05 27.96
N THR A 338 -5.46 -0.10 29.26
CA THR A 338 -4.32 -0.32 30.15
C THR A 338 -4.55 -1.63 30.90
N TRP A 339 -3.53 -2.49 30.94
CA TRP A 339 -3.58 -3.78 31.57
C TRP A 339 -3.07 -3.74 33.00
N ASN A 340 -3.73 -4.45 33.92
CA ASN A 340 -3.32 -4.56 35.31
C ASN A 340 -2.34 -5.73 35.51
N TRP A 341 -1.08 -5.43 35.53
CA TRP A 341 0.02 -6.40 35.68
C TRP A 341 0.36 -6.73 37.15
N SER A 342 -0.35 -6.20 38.15
CA SER A 342 0.02 -6.31 39.57
C SER A 342 0.09 -7.77 40.07
N ALA A 343 -0.69 -8.68 39.48
CA ALA A 343 -0.70 -10.09 39.83
C ALA A 343 0.27 -10.96 39.00
N VAL A 344 1.02 -10.36 38.05
CA VAL A 344 1.93 -11.08 37.17
C VAL A 344 3.37 -10.74 37.53
N SER A 345 4.15 -11.76 37.78
CA SER A 345 5.60 -11.69 38.06
C SER A 345 6.37 -12.56 37.08
N ASP A 346 7.69 -12.35 36.97
CA ASP A 346 8.53 -13.22 36.13
C ASP A 346 8.46 -14.68 36.56
N SER A 347 8.20 -14.96 37.84
CA SER A 347 8.01 -16.32 38.34
C SER A 347 6.71 -16.96 37.84
N THR A 348 5.63 -16.21 37.65
CA THR A 348 4.39 -16.72 37.07
C THR A 348 4.52 -17.04 35.59
N LEU A 349 5.53 -16.46 34.93
CA LEU A 349 5.84 -16.66 33.51
C LEU A 349 6.90 -17.73 33.25
N ALA A 350 7.42 -18.40 34.30
CA ALA A 350 8.55 -19.30 34.19
C ALA A 350 8.22 -20.68 33.54
N ALA A 351 6.95 -21.08 33.53
CA ALA A 351 6.49 -22.36 32.98
C ALA A 351 5.48 -22.19 31.85
N PRO A 352 5.37 -23.16 30.92
CA PRO A 352 4.31 -23.16 29.91
C PRO A 352 2.92 -23.17 30.56
N GLY A 353 1.96 -22.49 29.94
CA GLY A 353 0.59 -22.35 30.46
C GLY A 353 -0.12 -21.11 29.95
N THR A 354 -1.20 -20.77 30.61
CA THR A 354 -2.00 -19.59 30.28
C THR A 354 -2.01 -18.62 31.45
N VAL A 355 -1.74 -17.35 31.19
CA VAL A 355 -1.83 -16.25 32.16
C VAL A 355 -2.85 -15.24 31.66
N VAL A 356 -3.75 -14.81 32.54
CA VAL A 356 -4.79 -13.82 32.22
C VAL A 356 -4.48 -12.51 32.94
N VAL A 357 -4.39 -11.44 32.19
CA VAL A 357 -4.15 -10.08 32.70
C VAL A 357 -5.43 -9.27 32.49
N PRO A 358 -6.12 -8.85 33.55
CA PRO A 358 -7.33 -8.04 33.41
C PRO A 358 -6.98 -6.58 33.02
N ALA A 359 -7.96 -5.88 32.49
CA ALA A 359 -7.85 -4.43 32.31
C ALA A 359 -7.89 -3.69 33.64
N THR A 360 -7.33 -2.47 33.67
CA THR A 360 -7.52 -1.53 34.79
C THR A 360 -8.85 -0.78 34.73
N SER A 361 -9.52 -0.78 33.57
CA SER A 361 -10.82 -0.11 33.38
C SER A 361 -11.92 -0.79 34.20
N THR A 362 -12.79 -0.01 34.80
CA THR A 362 -14.02 -0.47 35.44
C THR A 362 -15.26 -0.20 34.58
N ALA A 363 -15.11 0.48 33.45
CA ALA A 363 -16.22 0.83 32.57
C ALA A 363 -16.68 -0.34 31.69
N PHE A 364 -15.82 -1.31 31.46
CA PHE A 364 -16.10 -2.54 30.71
C PHE A 364 -15.09 -3.63 31.06
N ALA A 365 -15.47 -4.88 30.90
CA ALA A 365 -14.55 -6.00 31.07
C ALA A 365 -13.66 -6.20 29.84
N ALA A 366 -12.36 -6.40 30.08
CA ALA A 366 -11.38 -6.80 29.05
C ALA A 366 -10.31 -7.68 29.68
N ARG A 367 -9.86 -8.69 28.95
CA ARG A 367 -8.82 -9.63 29.39
C ARG A 367 -7.76 -9.79 28.30
N LEU A 368 -6.52 -9.81 28.71
CA LEU A 368 -5.39 -10.24 27.87
C LEU A 368 -5.05 -11.68 28.27
N VAL A 369 -5.25 -12.60 27.36
CA VAL A 369 -4.93 -14.02 27.52
C VAL A 369 -3.56 -14.28 26.92
N ILE A 370 -2.58 -14.60 27.76
CA ILE A 370 -1.21 -14.86 27.35
C ILE A 370 -0.99 -16.36 27.37
N THR A 371 -0.69 -16.95 26.20
CA THR A 371 -0.32 -18.35 26.09
C THR A 371 1.20 -18.48 26.08
N LEU A 372 1.76 -19.17 27.04
CA LEU A 372 3.18 -19.47 27.17
C LEU A 372 3.47 -20.86 26.66
N SER A 373 4.22 -21.01 25.60
CA SER A 373 4.74 -22.28 25.10
C SER A 373 6.13 -22.55 25.66
N ALA A 374 6.63 -23.79 25.53
CA ALA A 374 8.02 -24.08 25.84
C ALA A 374 8.95 -23.16 25.03
N ALA A 375 10.03 -22.70 25.65
CA ALA A 375 11.02 -21.85 24.99
C ALA A 375 11.98 -22.72 24.16
N GLN A 376 12.22 -22.31 22.92
CA GLN A 376 13.32 -22.83 22.10
C GLN A 376 14.30 -21.73 21.75
N ARG A 377 15.60 -22.04 21.73
CA ARG A 377 16.65 -21.13 21.32
C ARG A 377 16.72 -21.09 19.79
N VAL A 378 16.47 -19.94 19.20
CA VAL A 378 16.49 -19.76 17.74
C VAL A 378 17.41 -18.60 17.33
N ASN A 379 17.83 -18.59 16.05
CA ASN A 379 18.43 -17.40 15.46
C ASN A 379 17.31 -16.37 15.20
N LEU A 380 17.30 -15.29 15.98
CA LEU A 380 16.30 -14.23 15.94
C LEU A 380 16.34 -13.44 14.63
N LEU A 381 17.52 -13.37 13.98
CA LEU A 381 17.69 -12.57 12.75
C LEU A 381 17.05 -13.25 11.53
N ARG A 382 16.68 -14.52 11.66
CA ARG A 382 15.94 -15.28 10.62
C ARG A 382 14.43 -15.30 10.86
N GLN A 383 13.96 -14.63 11.91
CA GLN A 383 12.54 -14.60 12.23
C GLN A 383 11.85 -13.44 11.50
N PRO A 384 10.55 -13.54 11.19
CA PRO A 384 9.77 -12.43 10.63
C PRO A 384 9.90 -11.13 11.46
N GLY A 385 9.77 -9.97 10.82
CA GLY A 385 9.85 -8.66 11.48
C GLY A 385 11.26 -8.26 11.87
N VAL A 386 12.26 -8.64 11.08
CA VAL A 386 13.65 -8.20 11.20
C VAL A 386 14.03 -7.40 9.97
N HIS A 387 14.56 -6.21 10.20
CA HIS A 387 15.04 -5.31 9.16
C HIS A 387 16.53 -5.06 9.33
N VAL A 388 17.28 -5.11 8.25
CA VAL A 388 18.72 -4.89 8.24
C VAL A 388 19.07 -3.53 7.63
N ASP A 389 20.02 -2.83 8.28
CA ASP A 389 20.59 -1.57 7.82
C ASP A 389 22.13 -1.66 7.84
N TYR A 390 22.75 -1.24 6.76
CA TYR A 390 24.19 -1.21 6.56
C TYR A 390 24.68 0.24 6.57
N LEU A 391 25.70 0.55 7.36
CA LEU A 391 26.33 1.87 7.26
C LEU A 391 27.00 2.05 5.90
N ALA A 392 27.78 1.05 5.49
CA ALA A 392 28.31 0.99 4.13
C ALA A 392 28.57 -0.48 3.74
N LYS A 393 28.24 -0.83 2.52
CA LYS A 393 28.47 -2.14 1.90
C LYS A 393 28.97 -1.96 0.47
N ASP A 394 29.50 -3.01 -0.15
CA ASP A 394 29.76 -3.01 -1.59
C ASP A 394 28.45 -3.02 -2.40
N SER A 395 28.57 -2.99 -3.72
CA SER A 395 27.41 -3.01 -4.61
C SER A 395 26.71 -4.38 -4.73
N THR A 396 27.29 -5.43 -4.17
CA THR A 396 26.76 -6.79 -4.26
C THR A 396 25.58 -6.96 -3.32
N VAL A 397 24.49 -7.53 -3.79
CA VAL A 397 23.35 -7.91 -2.94
C VAL A 397 23.75 -9.14 -2.14
N LEU A 398 23.82 -8.98 -0.83
CA LEU A 398 24.37 -9.99 0.05
C LEU A 398 23.37 -10.33 1.15
N ALA A 399 23.33 -11.61 1.51
CA ALA A 399 22.57 -12.14 2.62
C ALA A 399 23.49 -12.37 3.82
N LEU A 400 23.12 -11.84 4.99
CA LEU A 400 23.88 -11.99 6.24
C LEU A 400 23.17 -12.86 7.28
N THR A 401 22.00 -13.37 6.93
CA THR A 401 21.13 -14.11 7.87
C THR A 401 20.46 -15.31 7.21
N ASP A 402 21.02 -15.79 6.10
CA ASP A 402 20.48 -16.93 5.34
C ASP A 402 20.90 -18.30 5.92
N GLY A 403 21.83 -18.32 6.86
CA GLY A 403 22.43 -19.52 7.47
C GLY A 403 23.64 -20.02 6.74
N ASN A 404 24.10 -19.32 5.69
CA ASN A 404 25.27 -19.73 4.92
C ASN A 404 26.54 -19.05 5.46
N ARG A 405 27.33 -19.80 6.22
CA ARG A 405 28.57 -19.34 6.84
C ARG A 405 29.78 -19.47 5.93
N SER A 406 29.59 -19.87 4.64
CA SER A 406 30.67 -20.24 3.75
C SER A 406 30.88 -19.25 2.59
N VAL A 407 29.93 -18.34 2.38
CA VAL A 407 30.01 -17.33 1.31
C VAL A 407 29.94 -15.93 1.88
N THR A 408 30.46 -14.94 1.16
CA THR A 408 30.38 -13.54 1.59
C THR A 408 28.93 -13.08 1.59
N GLY A 409 28.43 -12.71 2.77
CA GLY A 409 27.13 -12.10 2.97
C GLY A 409 27.16 -10.57 3.05
N PHE A 410 28.33 -9.98 3.33
CA PHE A 410 28.57 -8.54 3.38
C PHE A 410 30.04 -8.24 3.18
N ALA A 411 30.36 -7.16 2.49
CA ALA A 411 31.72 -6.62 2.40
C ALA A 411 31.69 -5.08 2.47
N ASP A 412 32.76 -4.50 2.99
CA ASP A 412 32.97 -3.05 2.98
C ASP A 412 33.97 -2.60 1.91
N TRP A 413 34.26 -3.47 0.95
CA TRP A 413 35.13 -3.14 -0.17
C TRP A 413 34.59 -1.93 -0.95
N ARG A 414 35.49 -1.06 -1.41
CA ARG A 414 35.15 0.09 -2.27
C ARG A 414 36.16 0.22 -3.39
N SER A 415 35.63 0.57 -4.56
CA SER A 415 36.46 1.00 -5.68
C SER A 415 37.22 2.29 -5.30
N GLY A 416 38.47 2.43 -5.76
CA GLY A 416 39.33 3.57 -5.39
C GLY A 416 40.14 3.39 -4.10
N GLY A 417 40.08 2.23 -3.46
CA GLY A 417 40.97 1.83 -2.37
C GLY A 417 40.48 2.22 -0.97
N SER A 418 41.41 2.23 -0.02
CA SER A 418 41.14 2.37 1.42
C SER A 418 40.53 3.71 1.82
N ALA A 419 40.79 4.80 1.09
CA ALA A 419 40.27 6.12 1.41
C ALA A 419 38.74 6.22 1.34
N ASN A 420 38.09 5.35 0.56
CA ASN A 420 36.64 5.34 0.37
C ASN A 420 35.91 4.38 1.32
N ARG A 421 36.62 3.69 2.20
CA ARG A 421 36.00 2.76 3.15
C ARG A 421 35.51 3.47 4.40
N VAL A 422 34.40 3.02 4.91
CA VAL A 422 33.88 3.47 6.21
C VAL A 422 34.49 2.60 7.30
N ASN A 423 35.25 3.20 8.22
CA ASN A 423 35.89 2.49 9.31
C ASN A 423 35.82 3.33 10.62
N PRO A 424 35.17 2.84 11.68
CA PRO A 424 34.49 1.56 11.80
C PRO A 424 33.22 1.49 10.96
N ASN A 425 32.90 0.32 10.43
CA ASN A 425 31.65 0.04 9.72
C ASN A 425 30.65 -0.66 10.66
N ARG A 426 29.39 -0.70 10.28
CA ARG A 426 28.36 -1.36 11.10
C ARG A 426 27.30 -2.04 10.25
N VAL A 427 26.75 -3.12 10.80
CA VAL A 427 25.49 -3.75 10.38
C VAL A 427 24.53 -3.70 11.54
N SER A 428 23.33 -3.19 11.33
CA SER A 428 22.29 -3.03 12.33
C SER A 428 21.05 -3.83 11.95
N PHE A 429 20.45 -4.48 12.91
CA PHE A 429 19.18 -5.19 12.76
C PHE A 429 18.18 -4.57 13.72
N SER A 430 16.99 -4.23 13.23
CA SER A 430 15.87 -3.78 14.05
C SER A 430 14.76 -4.82 14.05
N PHE A 431 14.04 -4.88 15.15
CA PHE A 431 12.92 -5.79 15.37
C PHE A 431 11.61 -5.01 15.45
N ASP A 432 10.56 -5.48 14.77
CA ASP A 432 9.20 -4.91 14.87
C ASP A 432 8.65 -5.02 16.31
N GLN A 433 9.06 -6.06 17.01
CA GLN A 433 8.69 -6.31 18.40
C GLN A 433 9.94 -6.55 19.26
N PRO A 434 9.94 -6.13 20.52
CA PRO A 434 11.03 -6.44 21.43
C PRO A 434 11.32 -7.94 21.52
N ARG A 435 12.59 -8.32 21.52
CA ARG A 435 13.07 -9.70 21.63
C ARG A 435 14.11 -9.83 22.71
N GLN A 436 14.15 -10.95 23.39
CA GLN A 436 15.20 -11.27 24.35
C GLN A 436 16.42 -11.83 23.61
N ILE A 437 17.57 -11.19 23.74
CA ILE A 437 18.85 -11.61 23.16
C ILE A 437 19.67 -12.31 24.24
N THR A 438 20.19 -13.50 23.95
CA THR A 438 21.05 -14.31 24.82
C THR A 438 22.45 -14.53 24.27
N GLY A 439 22.71 -14.13 23.04
CA GLY A 439 24.02 -14.22 22.41
C GLY A 439 24.01 -13.75 20.97
N VAL A 440 25.20 -13.42 20.48
CA VAL A 440 25.42 -13.01 19.07
C VAL A 440 26.70 -13.66 18.57
N ASN A 441 26.63 -14.25 17.38
CA ASN A 441 27.77 -14.82 16.68
C ASN A 441 28.03 -14.04 15.40
N VAL A 442 29.29 -13.84 15.06
CA VAL A 442 29.75 -13.17 13.84
C VAL A 442 30.71 -14.08 13.11
N TYR A 443 30.44 -14.31 11.83
CA TYR A 443 31.23 -15.15 10.97
C TYR A 443 31.84 -14.32 9.84
N ASP A 444 33.12 -14.53 9.53
CA ASP A 444 33.79 -13.94 8.38
C ASP A 444 34.38 -14.99 7.44
N ILE A 445 34.66 -14.59 6.20
CA ILE A 445 35.41 -15.42 5.26
C ILE A 445 36.87 -15.00 5.33
N GLY A 446 37.77 -15.98 5.43
CA GLY A 446 39.20 -15.72 5.49
C GLY A 446 39.80 -15.68 6.89
N GLY A 447 39.07 -16.08 7.90
CA GLY A 447 39.63 -16.41 9.21
C GLY A 447 40.15 -15.22 10.00
N LYS A 448 39.40 -14.11 10.07
CA LYS A 448 39.68 -12.95 10.95
C LYS A 448 40.85 -12.06 10.50
N GLN A 449 41.38 -12.27 9.32
CA GLN A 449 42.61 -11.56 8.90
C GLN A 449 42.40 -10.08 8.67
N ASN A 450 41.22 -9.67 8.27
CA ASN A 450 40.90 -8.29 7.89
C ASN A 450 40.14 -7.51 8.96
N ILE A 451 39.69 -8.15 10.03
CA ILE A 451 38.95 -7.52 11.12
C ILE A 451 39.92 -7.21 12.28
N GLY A 452 39.92 -5.97 12.73
CA GLY A 452 40.74 -5.49 13.85
C GLY A 452 40.01 -5.52 15.18
N ALA A 453 38.72 -5.20 15.19
CA ALA A 453 37.87 -5.25 16.39
C ALA A 453 36.40 -5.42 16.03
N VAL A 454 35.64 -6.03 16.94
CA VAL A 454 34.20 -6.19 16.84
C VAL A 454 33.55 -5.75 18.15
N THR A 455 32.53 -4.93 18.07
CA THR A 455 31.68 -4.54 19.20
C THR A 455 30.24 -4.88 18.88
N VAL A 456 29.60 -5.63 19.78
CA VAL A 456 28.18 -5.94 19.68
C VAL A 456 27.39 -5.04 20.60
N GLN A 457 26.32 -4.43 20.08
CA GLN A 457 25.43 -3.57 20.85
C GLN A 457 23.98 -4.01 20.65
N TYR A 458 23.16 -3.80 21.66
CA TYR A 458 21.72 -3.95 21.58
C TYR A 458 21.02 -2.60 21.68
N ARG A 459 19.88 -2.47 21.02
CA ARG A 459 19.04 -1.28 21.09
C ARG A 459 18.07 -1.42 22.25
N THR A 460 18.16 -0.52 23.21
CA THR A 460 17.24 -0.50 24.35
C THR A 460 15.82 -0.18 23.92
N LEU A 461 14.85 -0.46 24.77
CA LEU A 461 13.45 -0.13 24.56
C LEU A 461 13.16 1.37 24.38
N LEU A 462 14.05 2.23 24.88
CA LEU A 462 14.00 3.68 24.71
C LEU A 462 14.74 4.18 23.47
N GLY A 463 15.25 3.26 22.63
CA GLY A 463 15.89 3.57 21.36
C GLY A 463 17.42 3.80 21.42
N GLY A 464 18.01 3.89 22.60
CA GLY A 464 19.47 4.05 22.77
C GLY A 464 20.24 2.74 22.54
N TRP A 465 21.50 2.83 22.11
CA TRP A 465 22.38 1.69 21.95
C TRP A 465 23.28 1.48 23.16
N LYS A 466 23.42 0.25 23.63
CA LYS A 466 24.32 -0.18 24.71
C LYS A 466 25.11 -1.40 24.27
N ASN A 467 26.32 -1.54 24.81
CA ASN A 467 27.10 -2.75 24.59
C ASN A 467 26.36 -3.97 25.17
N LEU A 468 26.42 -5.09 24.46
CA LEU A 468 25.85 -6.34 24.95
C LEU A 468 26.62 -6.75 26.22
N PRO A 469 25.93 -7.02 27.35
CA PRO A 469 26.60 -7.41 28.59
C PRO A 469 27.29 -8.77 28.41
N SER A 470 28.47 -8.93 28.96
CA SER A 470 29.35 -10.10 28.81
C SER A 470 29.78 -10.31 27.36
N GLY A 471 30.97 -9.94 27.07
CA GLY A 471 31.53 -10.09 25.74
C GLY A 471 32.02 -11.49 25.47
N GLY A 472 31.84 -11.91 24.24
CA GLY A 472 32.75 -12.84 23.63
C GLY A 472 34.11 -12.19 23.48
N THR A 473 35.14 -12.98 23.48
CA THR A 473 36.48 -12.54 23.14
C THR A 473 36.63 -12.43 21.63
N TRP A 474 37.15 -11.29 21.15
CA TRP A 474 37.57 -11.13 19.78
C TRP A 474 39.10 -11.20 19.70
N PRO A 475 39.69 -11.96 18.78
CA PRO A 475 39.08 -13.05 18.01
C PRO A 475 38.89 -14.29 18.85
N VAL A 476 37.88 -15.11 18.53
CA VAL A 476 37.68 -16.40 19.22
C VAL A 476 38.92 -17.30 19.01
N ALA A 477 39.45 -17.82 20.07
CA ALA A 477 40.49 -18.88 20.02
C ALA A 477 39.83 -20.19 19.63
N ASN A 478 40.42 -21.01 18.79
CA ASN A 478 39.92 -22.33 18.34
C ASN A 478 38.56 -22.27 17.65
N THR A 479 38.53 -21.95 16.42
CA THR A 479 37.28 -21.70 15.71
C THR A 479 36.85 -22.85 14.83
N ALA A 480 35.56 -23.18 14.93
CA ALA A 480 34.83 -23.69 13.78
C ALA A 480 35.08 -22.74 12.58
N ALA A 481 35.14 -23.28 11.37
CA ALA A 481 35.42 -22.52 10.17
C ALA A 481 34.60 -21.23 10.14
N ASN A 482 35.26 -20.10 9.93
CA ASN A 482 34.70 -18.78 9.76
C ASN A 482 34.09 -18.09 11.00
N LEU A 483 34.04 -18.72 12.16
CA LEU A 483 33.55 -18.09 13.39
C LEU A 483 34.58 -17.08 13.91
N SER A 484 34.23 -15.82 13.97
CA SER A 484 35.09 -14.72 14.39
C SER A 484 34.79 -14.20 15.77
N LEU A 485 33.51 -14.15 16.15
CA LEU A 485 33.06 -13.75 17.46
C LEU A 485 31.90 -14.63 17.91
N GLU A 486 31.99 -15.16 19.11
CA GLU A 486 30.88 -15.76 19.83
C GLU A 486 30.64 -15.03 21.15
N THR A 487 29.42 -14.63 21.39
CA THR A 487 29.03 -14.03 22.66
C THR A 487 27.97 -14.85 23.36
N THR A 488 28.05 -14.93 24.67
CA THR A 488 26.93 -15.29 25.53
C THR A 488 26.59 -14.06 26.36
N SER A 489 25.32 -13.79 26.58
CA SER A 489 24.87 -12.63 27.32
C SER A 489 23.87 -13.04 28.38
N GLN A 490 23.88 -12.37 29.53
CA GLN A 490 22.67 -12.31 30.35
C GLN A 490 21.54 -11.81 29.44
N PRO A 491 20.34 -12.41 29.53
CA PRO A 491 19.24 -12.06 28.67
C PRO A 491 18.94 -10.55 28.72
N VAL A 492 18.91 -9.91 27.56
CA VAL A 492 18.53 -8.49 27.41
C VAL A 492 17.33 -8.36 26.49
N VAL A 493 16.32 -7.61 26.90
CA VAL A 493 15.19 -7.28 26.03
C VAL A 493 15.55 -6.08 25.16
N ALA A 494 15.50 -6.24 23.84
CA ALA A 494 16.00 -5.30 22.87
C ALA A 494 15.05 -5.14 21.68
N THR A 495 15.07 -3.95 21.07
CA THR A 495 14.41 -3.64 19.80
C THR A 495 15.35 -3.74 18.61
N GLY A 496 16.56 -4.23 18.80
CA GLY A 496 17.53 -4.44 17.74
C GLY A 496 18.91 -4.82 18.26
N VAL A 497 19.74 -5.28 17.37
CA VAL A 497 21.16 -5.60 17.61
C VAL A 497 21.99 -4.96 16.50
N ARG A 498 23.21 -4.53 16.81
CA ARG A 498 24.17 -4.10 15.80
C ARG A 498 25.57 -4.61 16.09
N VAL A 499 26.30 -4.87 15.03
CA VAL A 499 27.70 -5.24 15.04
C VAL A 499 28.49 -4.08 14.43
N ILE A 500 29.43 -3.55 15.21
CA ILE A 500 30.36 -2.50 14.79
C ILE A 500 31.72 -3.17 14.60
N ILE A 501 32.33 -2.94 13.43
CA ILE A 501 33.53 -3.64 13.02
C ILE A 501 34.57 -2.64 12.58
N THR A 502 35.76 -2.75 13.13
CA THR A 502 36.94 -1.98 12.74
C THR A 502 37.84 -2.86 11.90
N ASN A 503 38.26 -2.39 10.73
CA ASN A 503 39.22 -3.07 9.89
C ASN A 503 40.60 -3.09 10.55
N LYS A 504 41.37 -4.14 10.31
CA LYS A 504 42.71 -4.33 10.89
C LYS A 504 43.69 -3.22 10.46
N SER A 505 43.52 -2.72 9.25
CA SER A 505 44.32 -1.62 8.73
C SER A 505 43.53 -0.86 7.66
N SER A 506 44.04 0.30 7.25
CA SER A 506 43.48 1.04 6.10
C SER A 506 43.57 0.28 4.78
N ALA A 507 44.50 -0.67 4.65
CA ALA A 507 44.69 -1.46 3.42
C ALA A 507 43.75 -2.68 3.35
N THR A 508 43.11 -3.07 4.46
CA THR A 508 42.23 -4.25 4.52
C THR A 508 40.77 -3.87 4.40
N TRP A 509 39.94 -4.80 3.94
CA TRP A 509 38.47 -4.71 3.99
C TRP A 509 37.93 -5.93 4.68
N MET A 510 36.81 -5.78 5.38
CA MET A 510 36.15 -6.89 6.01
C MET A 510 35.23 -7.62 5.02
N THR A 511 35.06 -8.91 5.26
CA THR A 511 34.02 -9.72 4.67
C THR A 511 33.32 -10.49 5.79
N LEU A 512 32.00 -10.42 5.83
CA LEU A 512 31.20 -11.23 6.76
C LEU A 512 30.42 -12.26 5.96
N SER A 513 30.34 -13.48 6.45
CA SER A 513 29.49 -14.51 5.87
C SER A 513 28.12 -14.54 6.54
N GLU A 514 28.06 -14.42 7.86
CA GLU A 514 26.81 -14.54 8.60
C GLU A 514 26.88 -13.76 9.93
N ILE A 515 25.75 -13.21 10.35
CA ILE A 515 25.54 -12.72 11.72
C ILE A 515 24.32 -13.45 12.28
N GLU A 516 24.45 -14.01 13.45
CA GLU A 516 23.37 -14.71 14.16
C GLU A 516 23.16 -14.06 15.52
N ALA A 517 21.92 -13.73 15.86
CA ALA A 517 21.54 -13.34 17.22
C ALA A 517 20.58 -14.38 17.78
N TYR A 518 20.88 -14.85 18.96
CA TYR A 518 20.11 -15.93 19.59
C TYR A 518 19.24 -15.43 20.72
N GLY A 519 18.08 -16.04 20.84
CA GLY A 519 17.17 -15.83 21.94
C GLY A 519 16.05 -16.87 21.97
N PRO A 520 15.23 -16.86 23.03
CA PRO A 520 14.09 -17.76 23.14
C PRO A 520 12.95 -17.30 22.24
N GLN A 521 12.23 -18.26 21.70
CA GLN A 521 10.95 -18.08 20.98
C GLN A 521 9.97 -19.18 21.43
N PRO A 522 8.66 -18.96 21.24
CA PRO A 522 7.69 -20.03 21.45
C PRO A 522 7.98 -21.21 20.52
N THR A 523 7.88 -22.42 21.03
CA THR A 523 7.85 -23.61 20.18
C THR A 523 6.59 -23.52 19.32
N PRO A 524 6.67 -23.74 17.99
CA PRO A 524 5.49 -23.82 17.15
C PRO A 524 4.51 -24.85 17.70
N ALA A 525 3.21 -24.57 17.62
CA ALA A 525 2.20 -25.56 17.90
C ALA A 525 2.33 -26.70 16.88
N SER A 526 2.45 -27.93 17.35
CA SER A 526 2.50 -29.16 16.55
C SER A 526 1.16 -29.41 15.84
#